data_1e8f727821e4a257e9d8fa5ec9647da1
#
_entry.id   1e8f727821e4a257e9d8fa5ec9647da1
#
_cell.length_a   1.000
_cell.length_b   1.000
_cell.length_c   1.000
_cell.angle_alpha   90.00
_cell.angle_beta   90.00
_cell.angle_gamma   90.00
#
_symmetry.space_group_name_H-M   'P 1'
#
loop_
_entity.id
_entity.type
_entity.pdbx_description
1 polymer ?
#
loop_
_entity_poly.entity_id
_entity_poly.type
_entity_poly.pdbx_seq_one_letter_code
_entity_poly.pdbx_strand_id
1 'polypeptide(L)'
;MKAGRHISASQIVDIQDNSHPYPCYGGNGLRGFVEIFNEEGDSLLIGRQGALCGNVQRVGGRFYATEHAVVTRGKESVDLNFAYHLLDWMNLNQYASKSAQPGLTVGKLSKLKVLIPQIAEQHRVASILDRFDRLTNDLSSGLPAEIEARRKQYEYYRDRLLSFDELAA
;
A
#
# COMPACT_ATOMS: atom_id res chain seq x y z
N MET A 1 12.33 -13.95 -1.44
CA MET A 1 12.53 -12.66 -0.75
C MET A 1 13.97 -12.20 -0.88
N LYS A 2 14.21 -10.95 -1.25
CA LYS A 2 15.57 -10.33 -1.28
C LYS A 2 15.47 -8.86 -0.88
N ALA A 3 16.55 -8.29 -0.32
CA ALA A 3 16.63 -6.85 -0.10
C ALA A 3 16.85 -6.14 -1.42
N GLY A 4 16.29 -4.93 -1.56
CA GLY A 4 16.60 -4.03 -2.66
C GLY A 4 18.06 -3.54 -2.60
N ARG A 5 18.41 -2.58 -3.46
CA ARG A 5 19.77 -2.07 -3.60
C ARG A 5 19.85 -0.60 -3.17
N HIS A 6 21.02 -0.23 -2.67
CA HIS A 6 21.28 1.17 -2.33
C HIS A 6 21.25 2.06 -3.58
N ILE A 7 20.69 3.26 -3.40
CA ILE A 7 20.73 4.34 -4.38
C ILE A 7 20.92 5.66 -3.65
N SER A 8 21.71 6.56 -4.23
CA SER A 8 21.92 7.89 -3.67
C SER A 8 20.64 8.72 -3.75
N ALA A 9 20.35 9.52 -2.72
CA ALA A 9 19.21 10.44 -2.72
C ALA A 9 19.28 11.45 -3.88
N SER A 10 20.46 11.82 -4.34
CA SER A 10 20.66 12.71 -5.48
C SER A 10 20.23 12.14 -6.84
N GLN A 11 20.02 10.83 -6.92
CA GLN A 11 19.55 10.11 -8.12
C GLN A 11 18.03 9.92 -8.15
N ILE A 12 17.33 10.40 -7.13
CA ILE A 12 15.88 10.28 -7.00
C ILE A 12 15.27 11.66 -7.19
N VAL A 13 14.33 11.78 -8.13
CA VAL A 13 13.58 13.01 -8.39
C VAL A 13 12.13 12.84 -7.95
N ASP A 14 11.47 13.91 -7.54
CA ASP A 14 10.11 13.86 -7.02
C ASP A 14 9.06 13.67 -8.13
N ILE A 15 9.35 14.12 -9.33
CA ILE A 15 8.42 14.12 -10.46
C ILE A 15 8.97 13.21 -11.57
N GLN A 16 8.11 12.34 -12.09
CA GLN A 16 8.43 11.48 -13.22
C GLN A 16 8.65 12.30 -14.50
N ASP A 17 9.74 12.01 -15.20
CA ASP A 17 10.06 12.60 -16.50
C ASP A 17 10.63 11.53 -17.47
N ASN A 18 10.99 11.96 -18.67
CA ASN A 18 11.56 11.05 -19.69
C ASN A 18 12.92 10.46 -19.29
N SER A 19 13.68 11.16 -18.43
CA SER A 19 14.99 10.72 -17.93
C SER A 19 14.87 9.83 -16.70
N HIS A 20 13.80 10.00 -15.91
CA HIS A 20 13.53 9.23 -14.70
C HIS A 20 12.15 8.53 -14.79
N PRO A 21 12.02 7.53 -15.69
CA PRO A 21 10.72 6.91 -15.97
C PRO A 21 10.30 5.86 -14.93
N TYR A 22 11.19 5.41 -14.05
CA TYR A 22 10.92 4.28 -13.18
C TYR A 22 10.63 4.73 -11.73
N PRO A 23 9.53 4.25 -11.12
CA PRO A 23 9.24 4.53 -9.73
C PRO A 23 10.28 3.87 -8.81
N CYS A 24 10.72 4.62 -7.80
CA CYS A 24 11.67 4.20 -6.79
C CYS A 24 10.96 4.04 -5.44
N TYR A 25 11.03 2.84 -4.88
CA TYR A 25 10.35 2.49 -3.63
C TYR A 25 11.33 2.31 -2.48
N GLY A 26 10.97 2.90 -1.35
CA GLY A 26 11.64 2.73 -0.06
C GLY A 26 10.86 1.85 0.91
N GLY A 27 11.21 1.95 2.19
CA GLY A 27 10.55 1.18 3.26
C GLY A 27 9.10 1.58 3.54
N ASN A 28 8.67 2.75 3.07
CA ASN A 28 7.31 3.27 3.29
C ASN A 28 6.64 3.73 1.97
N GLY A 29 7.00 3.13 0.87
CA GLY A 29 6.36 3.41 -0.40
C GLY A 29 7.21 4.18 -1.40
N LEU A 30 6.50 4.84 -2.33
CA LEU A 30 7.12 5.61 -3.39
C LEU A 30 7.97 6.75 -2.78
N ARG A 31 9.23 6.82 -3.19
CA ARG A 31 10.18 7.87 -2.82
C ARG A 31 10.38 8.92 -3.92
N GLY A 32 10.00 8.59 -5.13
CA GLY A 32 10.22 9.39 -6.33
C GLY A 32 10.51 8.51 -7.54
N PHE A 33 11.25 9.04 -8.50
CA PHE A 33 11.52 8.38 -9.77
C PHE A 33 13.02 8.39 -10.07
N VAL A 34 13.47 7.40 -10.86
CA VAL A 34 14.88 7.17 -11.18
C VAL A 34 15.07 6.78 -12.64
N GLU A 35 16.28 6.95 -13.13
CA GLU A 35 16.70 6.62 -14.50
C GLU A 35 16.72 5.12 -14.77
N ILE A 36 17.04 4.30 -13.77
CA ILE A 36 17.24 2.86 -13.91
C ILE A 36 16.26 2.07 -13.04
N PHE A 37 15.95 0.85 -13.44
CA PHE A 37 15.21 -0.10 -12.59
C PHE A 37 16.11 -1.27 -12.16
N ASN A 38 15.78 -1.92 -11.05
CA ASN A 38 16.45 -3.12 -10.57
C ASN A 38 15.52 -4.32 -10.39
N GLU A 39 14.22 -4.11 -10.56
CA GLU A 39 13.16 -5.12 -10.47
C GLU A 39 12.15 -4.94 -11.60
N GLU A 40 11.55 -6.06 -12.02
CA GLU A 40 10.50 -6.08 -13.05
C GLU A 40 9.45 -7.15 -12.71
N GLY A 41 8.18 -6.86 -13.02
CA GLY A 41 7.03 -7.74 -12.77
C GLY A 41 6.38 -7.53 -11.42
N ASP A 42 5.27 -8.24 -11.19
CA ASP A 42 4.45 -8.09 -9.98
C ASP A 42 5.18 -8.61 -8.74
N SER A 43 5.18 -7.80 -7.72
CA SER A 43 5.90 -8.06 -6.48
C SER A 43 5.20 -7.42 -5.28
N LEU A 44 5.48 -7.93 -4.08
CA LEU A 44 5.20 -7.22 -2.83
C LEU A 44 6.49 -6.62 -2.30
N LEU A 45 6.39 -5.38 -1.83
CA LEU A 45 7.46 -4.72 -1.10
C LEU A 45 7.12 -4.68 0.38
N ILE A 46 8.07 -5.06 1.22
CA ILE A 46 7.95 -5.00 2.69
C ILE A 46 8.98 -4.02 3.21
N GLY A 47 8.53 -3.00 3.94
CA GLY A 47 9.40 -2.03 4.57
C GLY A 47 10.34 -2.65 5.59
N ARG A 48 11.64 -2.28 5.55
CA ARG A 48 12.65 -2.87 6.44
C ARG A 48 13.01 -2.01 7.64
N GLN A 49 12.92 -0.71 7.54
CA GLN A 49 13.46 0.22 8.54
C GLN A 49 12.48 1.34 8.89
N GLY A 50 12.62 1.86 10.11
CA GLY A 50 11.83 2.95 10.62
C GLY A 50 10.53 2.51 11.31
N ALA A 51 9.76 3.48 11.80
CA ALA A 51 8.52 3.24 12.56
C ALA A 51 7.47 2.46 11.75
N LEU A 52 7.48 2.58 10.43
CA LEU A 52 6.57 1.90 9.52
C LEU A 52 7.18 0.64 8.88
N CYS A 53 8.25 0.08 9.48
CA CYS A 53 8.79 -1.19 9.00
C CYS A 53 7.72 -2.28 9.13
N GLY A 54 7.65 -3.16 8.13
CA GLY A 54 6.58 -4.17 8.02
C GLY A 54 5.40 -3.74 7.16
N ASN A 55 5.32 -2.47 6.76
CA ASN A 55 4.33 -2.02 5.78
C ASN A 55 4.49 -2.83 4.47
N VAL A 56 3.39 -3.29 3.91
CA VAL A 56 3.35 -4.14 2.71
C VAL A 56 2.70 -3.37 1.57
N GLN A 57 3.29 -3.43 0.38
CA GLN A 57 2.78 -2.74 -0.80
C GLN A 57 2.83 -3.64 -2.03
N ARG A 58 1.81 -3.52 -2.89
CA ARG A 58 1.80 -4.13 -4.22
C ARG A 58 2.49 -3.21 -5.21
N VAL A 59 3.39 -3.75 -5.99
CA VAL A 59 4.08 -3.03 -7.07
C VAL A 59 4.15 -3.91 -8.31
N GLY A 60 4.15 -3.29 -9.48
CA GLY A 60 4.22 -4.00 -10.75
C GLY A 60 5.01 -3.23 -11.81
N GLY A 61 5.25 -3.87 -12.95
CA GLY A 61 6.05 -3.29 -14.03
C GLY A 61 7.53 -3.19 -13.69
N ARG A 62 8.21 -2.15 -14.20
CA ARG A 62 9.62 -1.87 -13.93
C ARG A 62 9.74 -0.84 -12.82
N PHE A 63 10.51 -1.15 -11.79
CA PHE A 63 10.69 -0.27 -10.63
C PHE A 63 12.07 -0.44 -9.99
N TYR A 64 12.43 0.49 -9.13
CA TYR A 64 13.62 0.39 -8.31
C TYR A 64 13.23 0.17 -6.85
N ALA A 65 13.70 -0.92 -6.26
CA ALA A 65 13.56 -1.18 -4.84
C ALA A 65 14.86 -0.80 -4.13
N THR A 66 14.77 0.13 -3.16
CA THR A 66 15.93 0.53 -2.35
C THR A 66 16.24 -0.51 -1.29
N GLU A 67 17.40 -0.40 -0.65
CA GLU A 67 17.83 -1.24 0.47
C GLU A 67 16.86 -1.24 1.66
N HIS A 68 15.97 -0.25 1.72
CA HIS A 68 14.95 -0.12 2.77
C HIS A 68 13.68 -0.95 2.49
N ALA A 69 13.63 -1.65 1.38
CA ALA A 69 12.54 -2.55 1.01
C ALA A 69 13.03 -3.99 0.84
N VAL A 70 12.18 -4.96 1.19
CA VAL A 70 12.33 -6.37 0.83
C VAL A 70 11.39 -6.66 -0.32
N VAL A 71 11.94 -7.12 -1.43
CA VAL A 71 11.17 -7.59 -2.59
C VAL A 71 10.75 -9.04 -2.39
N THR A 72 9.45 -9.30 -2.51
CA THR A 72 8.87 -10.63 -2.37
C THR A 72 8.04 -10.93 -3.61
N ARG A 73 8.30 -12.08 -4.23
CA ARG A 73 7.50 -12.59 -5.36
C ARG A 73 6.72 -13.83 -4.93
N GLY A 74 5.54 -13.99 -5.47
CA GLY A 74 4.77 -15.22 -5.32
C GLY A 74 5.50 -16.42 -5.91
N LYS A 75 5.18 -17.61 -5.39
CA LYS A 75 5.45 -18.88 -6.05
C LYS A 75 4.18 -19.31 -6.76
N GLU A 76 4.23 -20.29 -7.66
CA GLU A 76 3.06 -20.81 -8.39
C GLU A 76 1.88 -21.20 -7.49
N SER A 77 2.15 -21.63 -6.27
CA SER A 77 1.13 -22.01 -5.28
C SER A 77 0.61 -20.86 -4.42
N VAL A 78 1.08 -19.63 -4.65
CA VAL A 78 0.75 -18.46 -3.81
C VAL A 78 0.29 -17.29 -4.66
N ASP A 79 -1.00 -16.97 -4.55
CA ASP A 79 -1.57 -15.77 -5.15
C ASP A 79 -1.00 -14.51 -4.49
N LEU A 80 -0.55 -13.55 -5.30
CA LEU A 80 0.12 -12.35 -4.79
C LEU A 80 -0.83 -11.41 -4.06
N ASN A 81 -2.10 -11.34 -4.49
CA ASN A 81 -3.10 -10.51 -3.82
C ASN A 81 -3.49 -11.09 -2.47
N PHE A 82 -3.67 -12.43 -2.41
CA PHE A 82 -3.86 -13.11 -1.14
C PHE A 82 -2.68 -12.89 -0.19
N ALA A 83 -1.45 -13.04 -0.70
CA ALA A 83 -0.25 -12.81 0.09
C ALA A 83 -0.15 -11.38 0.62
N TYR A 84 -0.57 -10.38 -0.16
CA TYR A 84 -0.64 -8.99 0.29
C TYR A 84 -1.55 -8.86 1.52
N HIS A 85 -2.81 -9.29 1.43
CA HIS A 85 -3.76 -9.19 2.53
C HIS A 85 -3.30 -9.98 3.76
N LEU A 86 -2.72 -11.17 3.55
CA LEU A 86 -2.20 -11.99 4.64
C LEU A 86 -1.06 -11.31 5.38
N LEU A 87 -0.08 -10.77 4.66
CA LEU A 87 1.10 -10.11 5.24
C LEU A 87 0.73 -8.79 5.92
N ASP A 88 -0.23 -8.06 5.36
CA ASP A 88 -0.76 -6.82 5.95
C ASP A 88 -1.49 -7.13 7.27
N TRP A 89 -2.41 -8.11 7.25
CA TRP A 89 -3.12 -8.58 8.45
C TRP A 89 -2.17 -9.07 9.54
N MET A 90 -1.06 -9.73 9.17
CA MET A 90 -0.05 -10.20 10.11
C MET A 90 0.63 -9.07 10.88
N ASN A 91 0.49 -7.82 10.48
CA ASN A 91 1.17 -6.68 11.11
C ASN A 91 2.66 -6.97 11.36
N LEU A 92 3.42 -7.04 10.26
CA LEU A 92 4.82 -7.49 10.31
C LEU A 92 5.72 -6.62 11.20
N ASN A 93 5.29 -5.42 11.57
CA ASN A 93 5.99 -4.55 12.51
C ASN A 93 6.24 -5.24 13.86
N GLN A 94 5.34 -6.10 14.32
CA GLN A 94 5.49 -6.86 15.56
C GLN A 94 6.77 -7.73 15.63
N TYR A 95 7.33 -8.08 14.46
CA TYR A 95 8.56 -8.88 14.35
C TYR A 95 9.81 -8.01 14.21
N ALA A 96 9.68 -6.69 14.25
CA ALA A 96 10.81 -5.78 14.15
C ALA A 96 11.75 -5.89 15.37
N SER A 97 12.97 -5.40 15.20
CA SER A 97 13.89 -5.27 16.34
C SER A 97 13.39 -4.16 17.29
N LYS A 98 13.53 -4.41 18.60
CA LYS A 98 13.22 -3.42 19.65
C LYS A 98 14.38 -2.45 19.85
N SER A 99 14.88 -1.84 18.80
CA SER A 99 15.97 -0.84 18.84
C SER A 99 15.39 0.57 18.61
N ALA A 100 16.21 1.60 18.87
CA ALA A 100 15.83 2.98 18.60
C ALA A 100 15.38 3.19 17.14
N GLN A 101 15.95 2.41 16.21
CA GLN A 101 15.46 2.32 14.84
C GLN A 101 14.99 0.90 14.58
N PRO A 102 13.67 0.64 14.65
CA PRO A 102 13.10 -0.68 14.37
C PRO A 102 13.47 -1.18 12.98
N GLY A 103 13.71 -2.48 12.85
CA GLY A 103 14.06 -3.05 11.56
C GLY A 103 13.70 -4.52 11.41
N LEU A 104 13.33 -4.88 10.18
CA LEU A 104 13.03 -6.23 9.74
C LEU A 104 14.10 -6.71 8.79
N THR A 105 14.68 -7.87 9.08
CA THR A 105 15.65 -8.50 8.19
C THR A 105 14.99 -9.56 7.32
N VAL A 106 15.52 -9.79 6.12
CA VAL A 106 15.06 -10.88 5.24
C VAL A 106 15.09 -12.22 5.98
N GLY A 107 16.14 -12.45 6.81
CA GLY A 107 16.26 -13.67 7.60
C GLY A 107 15.19 -13.86 8.67
N LYS A 108 14.65 -12.77 9.25
CA LYS A 108 13.49 -12.86 10.16
C LYS A 108 12.22 -13.17 9.39
N LEU A 109 11.98 -12.45 8.27
CA LEU A 109 10.80 -12.65 7.45
C LEU A 109 10.73 -14.06 6.87
N SER A 110 11.82 -14.62 6.39
CA SER A 110 11.86 -15.98 5.81
C SER A 110 11.66 -17.10 6.82
N LYS A 111 11.75 -16.83 8.13
CA LYS A 111 11.44 -17.80 9.20
C LYS A 111 9.97 -17.81 9.61
N LEU A 112 9.18 -16.83 9.17
CA LEU A 112 7.76 -16.80 9.48
C LEU A 112 7.06 -17.97 8.76
N LYS A 113 6.32 -18.73 9.53
CA LYS A 113 5.49 -19.83 9.02
C LYS A 113 4.05 -19.36 8.97
N VAL A 114 3.43 -19.51 7.82
CA VAL A 114 2.03 -19.15 7.57
C VAL A 114 1.28 -20.35 6.99
N LEU A 115 0.03 -20.49 7.37
CA LEU A 115 -0.87 -21.45 6.75
C LEU A 115 -1.44 -20.82 5.49
N ILE A 116 -1.31 -21.52 4.37
CA ILE A 116 -1.79 -21.07 3.07
C ILE A 116 -2.83 -22.09 2.58
N PRO A 117 -4.07 -21.67 2.27
CA PRO A 117 -5.09 -22.54 1.71
C PRO A 117 -4.77 -22.89 0.25
N GLN A 118 -5.59 -23.75 -0.35
CA GLN A 118 -5.47 -24.07 -1.77
C GLN A 118 -5.66 -22.81 -2.63
N ILE A 119 -5.04 -22.78 -3.82
CA ILE A 119 -5.00 -21.61 -4.69
C ILE A 119 -6.38 -21.03 -5.04
N ALA A 120 -7.38 -21.89 -5.26
CA ALA A 120 -8.76 -21.46 -5.52
C ALA A 120 -9.35 -20.66 -4.37
N GLU A 121 -9.08 -21.07 -3.12
CA GLU A 121 -9.52 -20.35 -1.93
C GLU A 121 -8.75 -19.04 -1.74
N GLN A 122 -7.45 -19.00 -2.06
CA GLN A 122 -6.68 -17.76 -2.05
C GLN A 122 -7.29 -16.72 -2.99
N HIS A 123 -7.62 -17.09 -4.23
CA HIS A 123 -8.27 -16.20 -5.19
C HIS A 123 -9.62 -15.70 -4.69
N ARG A 124 -10.43 -16.59 -4.10
CA ARG A 124 -11.74 -16.23 -3.53
C ARG A 124 -11.60 -15.19 -2.42
N VAL A 125 -10.69 -15.43 -1.46
CA VAL A 125 -10.46 -14.53 -0.33
C VAL A 125 -9.90 -13.19 -0.81
N ALA A 126 -8.88 -13.20 -1.66
CA ALA A 126 -8.28 -11.99 -2.21
C ALA A 126 -9.32 -11.12 -2.94
N SER A 127 -10.15 -11.73 -3.78
CA SER A 127 -11.21 -11.01 -4.51
C SER A 127 -12.22 -10.31 -3.59
N ILE A 128 -12.58 -10.96 -2.48
CA ILE A 128 -13.48 -10.36 -1.48
C ILE A 128 -12.80 -9.17 -0.79
N LEU A 129 -11.56 -9.34 -0.32
CA LEU A 129 -10.82 -8.30 0.40
C LEU A 129 -10.49 -7.11 -0.51
N ASP A 130 -10.08 -7.34 -1.76
CA ASP A 130 -9.87 -6.29 -2.75
C ASP A 130 -11.15 -5.47 -3.03
N ARG A 131 -12.32 -6.13 -2.97
CA ARG A 131 -13.60 -5.43 -3.12
C ARG A 131 -13.89 -4.55 -1.90
N PHE A 132 -13.61 -5.00 -0.69
CA PHE A 132 -13.74 -4.19 0.51
C PHE A 132 -12.78 -3.00 0.50
N ASP A 133 -11.52 -3.20 0.14
CA ASP A 133 -10.53 -2.13 0.02
C ASP A 133 -11.01 -1.02 -0.92
N ARG A 134 -11.57 -1.39 -2.08
CA ARG A 134 -12.16 -0.40 -3.00
C ARG A 134 -13.33 0.34 -2.39
N LEU A 135 -14.25 -0.36 -1.74
CA LEU A 135 -15.42 0.27 -1.12
C LEU A 135 -15.06 1.23 0.02
N THR A 136 -13.98 0.97 0.73
CA THR A 136 -13.57 1.79 1.87
C THR A 136 -12.62 2.93 1.50
N ASN A 137 -11.81 2.75 0.47
CA ASN A 137 -10.70 3.67 0.14
C ASN A 137 -10.91 4.43 -1.18
N ASP A 138 -11.86 4.02 -2.02
CA ASP A 138 -12.16 4.72 -3.27
C ASP A 138 -12.97 5.98 -2.98
N LEU A 139 -12.38 7.15 -3.27
CA LEU A 139 -13.01 8.46 -3.09
C LEU A 139 -14.21 8.69 -4.01
N SER A 140 -14.30 7.97 -5.13
CA SER A 140 -15.37 8.15 -6.13
C SER A 140 -16.58 7.23 -5.91
N SER A 141 -16.37 6.05 -5.34
CA SER A 141 -17.41 5.01 -5.22
C SER A 141 -17.48 4.35 -3.84
N GLY A 142 -16.60 4.73 -2.90
CA GLY A 142 -16.52 4.14 -1.57
C GLY A 142 -17.30 4.88 -0.50
N LEU A 143 -17.22 4.42 0.74
CA LEU A 143 -17.81 5.06 1.92
C LEU A 143 -17.51 6.57 2.05
N PRO A 144 -16.29 7.07 1.74
CA PRO A 144 -16.02 8.51 1.77
C PRO A 144 -16.91 9.31 0.85
N ALA A 145 -17.17 8.85 -0.38
CA ALA A 145 -18.06 9.51 -1.32
C ALA A 145 -19.53 9.51 -0.85
N GLU A 146 -19.98 8.41 -0.26
CA GLU A 146 -21.33 8.32 0.33
C GLU A 146 -21.48 9.29 1.51
N ILE A 147 -20.50 9.38 2.40
CA ILE A 147 -20.50 10.31 3.55
C ILE A 147 -20.57 11.76 3.04
N GLU A 148 -19.79 12.11 2.04
CA GLU A 148 -19.82 13.45 1.45
C GLU A 148 -21.14 13.77 0.79
N ALA A 149 -21.74 12.83 0.05
CA ALA A 149 -23.05 13.00 -0.55
C ALA A 149 -24.13 13.22 0.50
N ARG A 150 -24.12 12.46 1.61
CA ARG A 150 -25.05 12.63 2.74
C ARG A 150 -24.87 13.97 3.43
N ARG A 151 -23.63 14.42 3.59
CA ARG A 151 -23.35 15.74 4.17
C ARG A 151 -23.92 16.87 3.32
N LYS A 152 -23.71 16.84 2.01
CA LYS A 152 -24.29 17.83 1.07
C LYS A 152 -25.83 17.82 1.12
N GLN A 153 -26.43 16.64 1.18
CA GLN A 153 -27.88 16.49 1.32
C GLN A 153 -28.38 17.11 2.63
N TYR A 154 -27.69 16.85 3.75
CA TYR A 154 -28.02 17.45 5.05
C TYR A 154 -27.91 18.98 5.01
N GLU A 155 -26.81 19.53 4.48
CA GLU A 155 -26.60 20.97 4.35
C GLU A 155 -27.73 21.63 3.53
N TYR A 156 -28.08 21.04 2.41
CA TYR A 156 -29.19 21.52 1.56
C TYR A 156 -30.53 21.57 2.31
N TYR A 157 -30.91 20.52 3.01
CA TYR A 157 -32.17 20.50 3.75
C TYR A 157 -32.15 21.41 4.96
N ARG A 158 -31.03 21.45 5.68
CA ARG A 158 -30.88 22.40 6.81
C ARG A 158 -31.06 23.83 6.38
N ASP A 159 -30.38 24.26 5.32
CA ASP A 159 -30.43 25.63 4.85
C ASP A 159 -31.86 25.97 4.36
N ARG A 160 -32.55 25.04 3.74
CA ARG A 160 -33.93 25.22 3.31
C ARG A 160 -34.93 25.28 4.48
N LEU A 161 -34.71 24.51 5.53
CA LEU A 161 -35.58 24.50 6.71
C LEU A 161 -35.35 25.71 7.64
N LEU A 162 -34.17 26.30 7.59
CA LEU A 162 -33.79 27.46 8.43
C LEU A 162 -33.89 28.79 7.67
N SER A 163 -34.22 28.78 6.37
CA SER A 163 -34.52 30.00 5.63
C SER A 163 -35.98 30.38 5.86
N PHE A 164 -36.24 31.51 6.55
CA PHE A 164 -37.56 32.07 6.78
C PHE A 164 -37.68 33.36 6.01
N ASP A 165 -38.82 33.60 5.36
CA ASP A 165 -39.17 34.92 4.87
C ASP A 165 -39.53 35.83 6.06
N GLU A 166 -39.01 37.07 6.08
CA GLU A 166 -39.45 38.06 7.05
C GLU A 166 -40.98 38.25 6.89
N LEU A 167 -41.71 38.04 7.98
CA LEU A 167 -43.12 38.41 8.02
C LEU A 167 -43.19 39.92 7.82
N ALA A 168 -43.75 40.36 6.68
CA ALA A 168 -44.05 41.74 6.46
C ALA A 168 -44.97 42.26 7.60
N ALA A 169 -44.50 43.27 8.34
CA ALA A 169 -45.18 43.90 9.43
C ALA A 169 -46.35 44.78 8.90
#